data_ae8badae2c12444ba0f5dc1def51a493
#
_entry.id   ae8badae2c12444ba0f5dc1def51a493
#
_cell.length_a   1.000
_cell.length_b   1.000
_cell.length_c   1.000
_cell.angle_alpha   90.00
_cell.angle_beta   90.00
_cell.angle_gamma   90.00
#
_symmetry.space_group_name_H-M   'P 1'
#
loop_
_entity.id
_entity.type
_entity.pdbx_description
1 polymer ?
#
loop_
_entity_poly.entity_id
_entity_poly.type
_entity_poly.pdbx_seq_one_letter_code
_entity_poly.pdbx_strand_id
1 'polypeptide(L)'
;GLYSYNVRTQKITSYQRSDHPNSLTKNVITTLAIDNKKRLWVGTYGQGLCRYNDETDDFTRYDYLKLPNKIITSIIPKGDLLWISTNKGLAVYNPDTEYLKTYSKSNGLYNEQFTPCSGFESSDGRLFLGSTDGFCYFFPQDLRENTYNPPVILTNMTIFGKDIQADTPNSPIHQSIGYTDEIVLKYNQSMIGFDFAALSYIAPKENDYQYMLEGLDSEWQFTKGSNNHLSYANLPVGEYVLRIKGTNSDKLWSSNEVQLKIKVLPPFFRSQLAYLIYALVL
;
A
#
# COMPACT_ATOMS: atom_id res chain seq x y z
N GLY A 1 -10.74 -7.97 31.14
CA GLY A 1 -11.97 -8.58 30.63
C GLY A 1 -13.11 -7.62 30.48
N LEU A 2 -14.20 -8.11 29.95
CA LEU A 2 -15.46 -7.39 29.80
C LEU A 2 -16.50 -8.05 30.72
N TYR A 3 -17.37 -7.25 31.33
CA TYR A 3 -18.47 -7.74 32.14
C TYR A 3 -19.78 -7.17 31.58
N SER A 4 -20.81 -8.04 31.47
CA SER A 4 -22.18 -7.61 31.23
C SER A 4 -23.02 -7.79 32.50
N TYR A 5 -23.91 -6.84 32.74
CA TYR A 5 -24.88 -6.92 33.82
C TYR A 5 -26.30 -6.84 33.26
N ASN A 6 -27.05 -7.93 33.45
CA ASN A 6 -28.47 -7.96 33.08
C ASN A 6 -29.32 -7.37 34.21
N VAL A 7 -29.87 -6.18 33.99
CA VAL A 7 -30.65 -5.45 34.99
C VAL A 7 -31.91 -6.19 35.43
N ARG A 8 -32.53 -6.98 34.53
CA ARG A 8 -33.77 -7.73 34.86
C ARG A 8 -33.50 -8.96 35.70
N THR A 9 -32.46 -9.71 35.35
CA THR A 9 -32.13 -10.97 36.03
C THR A 9 -31.08 -10.82 37.12
N GLN A 10 -30.49 -9.63 37.24
CA GLN A 10 -29.36 -9.30 38.15
C GLN A 10 -28.14 -10.20 37.96
N LYS A 11 -28.02 -10.82 36.77
CA LYS A 11 -26.92 -11.73 36.45
C LYS A 11 -25.72 -10.92 35.90
N ILE A 12 -24.55 -11.25 36.41
CA ILE A 12 -23.27 -10.78 35.87
C ILE A 12 -22.63 -11.89 35.03
N THR A 13 -22.25 -11.60 33.80
CA THR A 13 -21.47 -12.49 32.92
C THR A 13 -20.10 -11.88 32.69
N SER A 14 -19.06 -12.69 32.80
CA SER A 14 -17.66 -12.28 32.59
C SER A 14 -17.13 -12.87 31.31
N TYR A 15 -16.54 -12.01 30.46
CA TYR A 15 -15.89 -12.41 29.21
C TYR A 15 -14.40 -12.12 29.31
N GLN A 16 -13.61 -13.14 29.01
CA GLN A 16 -12.15 -13.05 29.03
C GLN A 16 -11.55 -13.69 27.79
N ARG A 17 -10.31 -13.31 27.49
CA ARG A 17 -9.53 -14.01 26.48
C ARG A 17 -9.30 -15.46 26.91
N SER A 18 -9.52 -16.38 25.98
CA SER A 18 -9.15 -17.78 26.09
C SER A 18 -8.59 -18.29 24.76
N ASP A 19 -8.19 -19.55 24.70
CA ASP A 19 -7.74 -20.20 23.47
C ASP A 19 -8.90 -20.51 22.51
N HIS A 20 -10.14 -20.36 22.98
CA HIS A 20 -11.31 -20.51 22.12
C HIS A 20 -11.33 -19.39 21.05
N PRO A 21 -11.54 -19.72 19.76
CA PRO A 21 -11.50 -18.74 18.67
C PRO A 21 -12.52 -17.61 18.83
N ASN A 22 -13.66 -17.88 19.46
CA ASN A 22 -14.75 -16.93 19.69
C ASN A 22 -14.67 -16.22 21.05
N SER A 23 -13.52 -16.18 21.69
CA SER A 23 -13.33 -15.39 22.91
C SER A 23 -12.79 -14.00 22.57
N LEU A 24 -12.74 -13.09 23.55
CA LEU A 24 -12.06 -11.79 23.41
C LEU A 24 -10.63 -11.97 22.89
N THR A 25 -10.16 -11.04 22.04
CA THR A 25 -8.77 -11.05 21.54
C THR A 25 -7.78 -10.73 22.66
N LYS A 26 -8.16 -9.86 23.63
CA LYS A 26 -7.33 -9.44 24.77
C LYS A 26 -8.20 -9.07 25.96
N ASN A 27 -7.66 -9.18 27.19
CA ASN A 27 -8.38 -8.79 28.41
C ASN A 27 -8.34 -7.28 28.71
N VAL A 28 -7.42 -6.54 28.10
CA VAL A 28 -7.35 -5.10 28.26
C VAL A 28 -8.23 -4.45 27.18
N ILE A 29 -9.40 -3.97 27.59
CA ILE A 29 -10.38 -3.30 26.73
C ILE A 29 -10.11 -1.80 26.81
N THR A 30 -10.06 -1.13 25.68
CA THR A 30 -9.80 0.31 25.56
C THR A 30 -11.04 1.11 25.21
N THR A 31 -11.97 0.51 24.49
CA THR A 31 -13.18 1.20 24.02
C THR A 31 -14.30 0.22 23.69
N LEU A 32 -15.53 0.68 23.86
CA LEU A 32 -16.75 0.00 23.45
C LEU A 32 -17.56 0.95 22.57
N ALA A 33 -18.19 0.42 21.52
CA ALA A 33 -19.06 1.20 20.66
C ALA A 33 -20.23 0.33 20.14
N ILE A 34 -21.39 0.94 19.98
CA ILE A 34 -22.56 0.30 19.37
C ILE A 34 -22.86 1.02 18.07
N ASP A 35 -22.87 0.27 16.97
CA ASP A 35 -23.15 0.84 15.65
C ASP A 35 -24.66 1.01 15.38
N ASN A 36 -25.01 1.55 14.21
CA ASN A 36 -26.41 1.78 13.80
C ASN A 36 -27.23 0.50 13.66
N LYS A 37 -26.57 -0.66 13.49
CA LYS A 37 -27.18 -1.99 13.46
C LYS A 37 -27.23 -2.69 14.82
N LYS A 38 -26.98 -1.93 15.88
CA LYS A 38 -26.94 -2.42 17.27
C LYS A 38 -25.85 -3.45 17.57
N ARG A 39 -24.83 -3.57 16.72
CA ARG A 39 -23.69 -4.47 16.95
C ARG A 39 -22.74 -3.83 17.95
N LEU A 40 -22.35 -4.57 19.00
CA LEU A 40 -21.36 -4.12 19.99
C LEU A 40 -19.96 -4.43 19.50
N TRP A 41 -19.17 -3.37 19.34
CA TRP A 41 -17.76 -3.43 18.96
C TRP A 41 -16.85 -3.20 20.16
N VAL A 42 -15.79 -3.97 20.25
CA VAL A 42 -14.85 -3.99 21.38
C VAL A 42 -13.44 -3.73 20.85
N GLY A 43 -12.86 -2.61 21.22
CA GLY A 43 -11.48 -2.29 20.94
C GLY A 43 -10.55 -2.77 22.05
N THR A 44 -9.42 -3.36 21.70
CA THR A 44 -8.49 -3.94 22.67
C THR A 44 -7.10 -3.30 22.60
N TYR A 45 -6.36 -3.40 23.69
CA TYR A 45 -4.96 -2.96 23.76
C TYR A 45 -4.02 -4.04 23.19
N GLY A 46 -3.79 -3.98 21.87
CA GLY A 46 -2.74 -4.75 21.19
C GLY A 46 -3.17 -5.99 20.40
N GLN A 47 -4.48 -6.30 20.32
CA GLN A 47 -4.98 -7.43 19.52
C GLN A 47 -6.16 -7.04 18.60
N GLY A 48 -6.34 -5.74 18.35
CA GLY A 48 -7.31 -5.23 17.38
C GLY A 48 -8.75 -5.25 17.89
N LEU A 49 -9.67 -5.56 16.98
CA LEU A 49 -11.11 -5.39 17.09
C LEU A 49 -11.83 -6.71 17.30
N CYS A 50 -12.88 -6.70 18.14
CA CYS A 50 -13.86 -7.79 18.24
C CYS A 50 -15.28 -7.25 18.08
N ARG A 51 -16.20 -8.11 17.65
CA ARG A 51 -17.63 -7.86 17.67
C ARG A 51 -18.31 -8.90 18.58
N TYR A 52 -19.17 -8.45 19.46
CA TYR A 52 -20.01 -9.35 20.25
C TYR A 52 -21.16 -9.91 19.40
N ASN A 53 -21.47 -11.18 19.57
CA ASN A 53 -22.56 -11.89 18.92
C ASN A 53 -23.63 -12.20 19.97
N ASP A 54 -24.78 -11.53 19.87
CA ASP A 54 -25.90 -11.70 20.82
C ASP A 54 -26.52 -13.10 20.78
N GLU A 55 -26.53 -13.77 19.61
CA GLU A 55 -27.15 -15.08 19.42
C GLU A 55 -26.36 -16.22 20.08
N THR A 56 -25.05 -16.12 20.05
CA THR A 56 -24.13 -17.17 20.55
C THR A 56 -23.46 -16.81 21.87
N ASP A 57 -23.67 -15.57 22.36
CA ASP A 57 -23.03 -15.03 23.59
C ASP A 57 -21.50 -15.14 23.56
N ASP A 58 -20.90 -14.83 22.40
CA ASP A 58 -19.46 -14.93 22.15
C ASP A 58 -18.93 -13.76 21.29
N PHE A 59 -17.73 -13.87 20.76
CA PHE A 59 -17.08 -12.80 19.99
C PHE A 59 -16.55 -13.28 18.65
N THR A 60 -16.80 -12.51 17.61
CA THR A 60 -16.07 -12.59 16.33
C THR A 60 -14.82 -11.72 16.41
N ARG A 61 -13.64 -12.28 16.10
CA ARG A 61 -12.36 -11.58 16.09
C ARG A 61 -12.09 -11.02 14.69
N TYR A 62 -11.57 -9.78 14.64
CA TYR A 62 -11.19 -9.07 13.42
C TYR A 62 -9.67 -8.83 13.39
N ASP A 63 -8.89 -9.83 13.79
CA ASP A 63 -7.43 -9.80 13.85
C ASP A 63 -6.76 -9.81 12.46
N TYR A 64 -7.50 -10.24 11.43
CA TYR A 64 -7.09 -10.21 10.03
C TYR A 64 -7.09 -8.80 9.41
N LEU A 65 -7.78 -7.83 10.00
CA LEU A 65 -7.82 -6.47 9.50
C LEU A 65 -6.44 -5.83 9.53
N LYS A 66 -6.04 -5.24 8.41
CA LYS A 66 -4.78 -4.49 8.27
C LYS A 66 -4.90 -3.09 8.86
N LEU A 67 -5.25 -2.99 10.13
CA LEU A 67 -5.30 -1.73 10.86
C LEU A 67 -3.90 -1.12 10.99
N PRO A 68 -3.76 0.23 11.08
CA PRO A 68 -2.47 0.90 11.25
C PRO A 68 -1.70 0.39 12.47
N ASN A 69 -2.41 0.06 13.53
CA ASN A 69 -1.89 -0.64 14.69
C ASN A 69 -2.98 -1.49 15.37
N LYS A 70 -2.58 -2.50 16.13
CA LYS A 70 -3.50 -3.38 16.88
C LYS A 70 -3.89 -2.83 18.27
N ILE A 71 -3.36 -1.69 18.69
CA ILE A 71 -3.82 -0.95 19.87
C ILE A 71 -4.92 0.00 19.42
N ILE A 72 -6.17 -0.39 19.65
CA ILE A 72 -7.33 0.44 19.37
C ILE A 72 -7.45 1.46 20.51
N THR A 73 -7.62 2.73 20.17
CA THR A 73 -7.76 3.80 21.17
C THR A 73 -9.19 4.31 21.29
N SER A 74 -9.90 4.41 20.16
CA SER A 74 -11.32 4.74 20.14
C SER A 74 -12.02 4.13 18.93
N ILE A 75 -13.31 3.88 19.05
CA ILE A 75 -14.18 3.46 17.96
C ILE A 75 -15.36 4.43 17.94
N ILE A 76 -15.57 5.12 16.82
CA ILE A 76 -16.69 6.06 16.63
C ILE A 76 -17.52 5.55 15.46
N PRO A 77 -18.68 4.93 15.70
CA PRO A 77 -19.60 4.54 14.64
C PRO A 77 -20.27 5.76 14.04
N LYS A 78 -20.28 5.87 12.70
CA LYS A 78 -20.96 6.94 11.97
C LYS A 78 -21.53 6.43 10.67
N GLY A 79 -22.86 6.37 10.57
CA GLY A 79 -23.53 5.67 9.46
C GLY A 79 -23.13 4.20 9.46
N ASP A 80 -22.74 3.68 8.30
CA ASP A 80 -22.29 2.29 8.14
C ASP A 80 -20.78 2.11 8.39
N LEU A 81 -20.10 3.15 8.81
CA LEU A 81 -18.65 3.18 9.00
C LEU A 81 -18.27 3.19 10.47
N LEU A 82 -17.18 2.51 10.78
CA LEU A 82 -16.47 2.58 12.05
C LEU A 82 -15.19 3.41 11.86
N TRP A 83 -15.08 4.51 12.57
CA TRP A 83 -13.87 5.32 12.66
C TRP A 83 -13.04 4.80 13.83
N ILE A 84 -11.92 4.19 13.52
CA ILE A 84 -11.08 3.46 14.48
C ILE A 84 -9.76 4.17 14.61
N SER A 85 -9.56 4.86 15.74
CA SER A 85 -8.25 5.43 16.04
C SER A 85 -7.36 4.39 16.71
N THR A 86 -6.07 4.46 16.42
CA THR A 86 -5.04 3.57 16.97
C THR A 86 -3.87 4.41 17.51
N ASN A 87 -2.92 3.81 18.18
CA ASN A 87 -1.71 4.52 18.55
C ASN A 87 -0.72 4.73 17.38
N LYS A 88 -1.11 4.42 16.12
CA LYS A 88 -0.30 4.66 14.92
C LYS A 88 -1.19 4.91 13.70
N GLY A 89 -2.09 5.91 13.80
CA GLY A 89 -2.96 6.31 12.70
C GLY A 89 -4.43 6.00 12.92
N LEU A 90 -5.23 6.34 11.92
CA LEU A 90 -6.69 6.23 11.89
C LEU A 90 -7.09 5.23 10.81
N ALA A 91 -8.12 4.44 11.07
CA ALA A 91 -8.75 3.58 10.08
C ALA A 91 -10.25 3.89 9.97
N VAL A 92 -10.79 3.70 8.78
CA VAL A 92 -12.23 3.68 8.50
C VAL A 92 -12.59 2.32 7.99
N TYR A 93 -13.50 1.65 8.66
CA TYR A 93 -13.92 0.30 8.34
C TYR A 93 -15.42 0.22 8.13
N ASN A 94 -15.84 -0.36 7.02
CA ASN A 94 -17.23 -0.73 6.77
C ASN A 94 -17.39 -2.24 7.00
N PRO A 95 -18.08 -2.68 8.06
CA PRO A 95 -18.21 -4.09 8.38
C PRO A 95 -19.06 -4.91 7.41
N ASP A 96 -19.88 -4.26 6.60
CA ASP A 96 -20.79 -4.95 5.68
C ASP A 96 -20.17 -5.20 4.31
N THR A 97 -19.27 -4.31 3.87
CA THR A 97 -18.54 -4.42 2.61
C THR A 97 -17.10 -4.86 2.79
N GLU A 98 -16.64 -4.98 4.04
CA GLU A 98 -15.25 -5.22 4.43
C GLU A 98 -14.26 -4.15 3.92
N TYR A 99 -14.79 -3.00 3.49
CA TYR A 99 -13.95 -1.89 3.05
C TYR A 99 -13.14 -1.34 4.21
N LEU A 100 -11.82 -1.25 4.04
CA LEU A 100 -10.88 -0.70 5.02
C LEU A 100 -10.01 0.35 4.36
N LYS A 101 -10.01 1.56 4.90
CA LYS A 101 -9.08 2.63 4.52
C LYS A 101 -8.33 3.11 5.75
N THR A 102 -7.04 3.40 5.58
CA THR A 102 -6.18 3.87 6.66
C THR A 102 -5.64 5.26 6.36
N TYR A 103 -5.44 6.06 7.41
CA TYR A 103 -4.87 7.39 7.34
C TYR A 103 -3.69 7.49 8.30
N SER A 104 -2.63 8.12 7.83
CA SER A 104 -1.37 8.35 8.54
C SER A 104 -0.90 9.81 8.34
N LYS A 105 0.27 10.16 8.84
CA LYS A 105 0.89 11.47 8.55
C LYS A 105 1.09 11.71 7.06
N SER A 106 1.37 10.65 6.29
CA SER A 106 1.49 10.75 4.84
C SER A 106 0.18 11.15 4.13
N ASN A 107 -0.97 10.94 4.78
CA ASN A 107 -2.29 11.37 4.31
C ASN A 107 -2.75 12.70 4.94
N GLY A 108 -1.86 13.40 5.65
CA GLY A 108 -2.15 14.72 6.24
C GLY A 108 -2.62 14.70 7.69
N LEU A 109 -2.58 13.56 8.39
CA LEU A 109 -2.78 13.56 9.83
C LEU A 109 -1.62 14.29 10.51
N TYR A 110 -1.94 15.29 11.36
CA TYR A 110 -0.94 16.00 12.14
C TYR A 110 -0.25 15.09 13.16
N ASN A 111 -1.02 14.23 13.82
CA ASN A 111 -0.53 13.26 14.78
C ASN A 111 -1.15 11.87 14.52
N GLU A 112 -0.36 10.82 14.72
CA GLU A 112 -0.78 9.40 14.54
C GLU A 112 -0.98 8.69 15.88
N GLN A 113 -0.46 9.23 17.00
CA GLN A 113 -0.50 8.60 18.31
C GLN A 113 -1.74 9.05 19.07
N PHE A 114 -2.87 8.37 18.82
CA PHE A 114 -4.10 8.66 19.54
C PHE A 114 -4.11 7.99 20.92
N THR A 115 -4.77 8.65 21.88
CA THR A 115 -4.87 8.19 23.26
C THR A 115 -6.16 7.40 23.50
N PRO A 116 -6.18 6.41 24.42
CA PRO A 116 -7.38 5.67 24.73
C PRO A 116 -8.54 6.55 25.21
N CYS A 117 -9.76 6.18 24.84
CA CYS A 117 -11.01 6.84 25.21
C CYS A 117 -11.10 8.32 24.81
N SER A 118 -10.35 8.77 23.82
CA SER A 118 -10.28 10.18 23.42
C SER A 118 -11.05 10.51 22.12
N GLY A 119 -11.85 9.58 21.61
CA GLY A 119 -12.66 9.79 20.43
C GLY A 119 -14.06 10.27 20.78
N PHE A 120 -14.56 11.29 20.09
CA PHE A 120 -15.86 11.89 20.30
C PHE A 120 -16.46 12.38 18.98
N GLU A 121 -17.77 12.22 18.80
CA GLU A 121 -18.54 12.86 17.74
C GLU A 121 -19.35 14.01 18.33
N SER A 122 -19.16 15.22 17.79
CA SER A 122 -19.93 16.39 18.18
C SER A 122 -21.30 16.42 17.51
N SER A 123 -22.22 17.22 18.07
CA SER A 123 -23.59 17.36 17.56
C SER A 123 -23.69 17.89 16.12
N ASP A 124 -22.66 18.59 15.66
CA ASP A 124 -22.54 19.08 14.27
C ASP A 124 -21.93 18.05 13.32
N GLY A 125 -21.58 16.87 13.83
CA GLY A 125 -21.06 15.74 13.05
C GLY A 125 -19.54 15.74 12.85
N ARG A 126 -18.79 16.63 13.51
CA ARG A 126 -17.33 16.55 13.55
C ARG A 126 -16.86 15.41 14.45
N LEU A 127 -15.81 14.74 14.01
CA LEU A 127 -15.08 13.77 14.83
C LEU A 127 -13.89 14.47 15.49
N PHE A 128 -13.74 14.24 16.77
CA PHE A 128 -12.60 14.70 17.57
C PHE A 128 -11.82 13.50 18.06
N LEU A 129 -10.50 13.51 17.89
CA LEU A 129 -9.59 12.45 18.31
C LEU A 129 -8.44 13.06 19.09
N GLY A 130 -8.36 12.73 20.37
CA GLY A 130 -7.25 13.17 21.24
C GLY A 130 -5.98 12.38 20.95
N SER A 131 -4.85 13.05 21.06
CA SER A 131 -3.52 12.48 20.87
C SER A 131 -2.57 12.98 21.97
N THR A 132 -1.32 12.49 21.98
CA THR A 132 -0.31 12.91 22.96
C THR A 132 0.04 14.39 22.89
N ASP A 133 -0.06 15.00 21.73
CA ASP A 133 0.38 16.37 21.45
C ASP A 133 -0.80 17.32 21.13
N GLY A 134 -2.00 16.97 21.58
CA GLY A 134 -3.20 17.76 21.34
C GLY A 134 -4.36 16.91 20.79
N PHE A 135 -5.15 17.47 19.89
CA PHE A 135 -6.24 16.74 19.26
C PHE A 135 -6.38 17.15 17.79
N CYS A 136 -6.92 16.24 16.99
CA CYS A 136 -7.38 16.56 15.65
C CYS A 136 -8.90 16.51 15.56
N TYR A 137 -9.46 17.29 14.65
CA TYR A 137 -10.89 17.25 14.35
C TYR A 137 -11.12 17.44 12.85
N PHE A 138 -12.16 16.82 12.34
CA PHE A 138 -12.52 16.91 10.92
C PHE A 138 -13.98 16.50 10.72
N PHE A 139 -14.56 16.92 9.62
CA PHE A 139 -15.79 16.32 9.11
C PHE A 139 -15.46 15.11 8.24
N PRO A 140 -16.05 13.93 8.47
CA PRO A 140 -15.84 12.76 7.63
C PRO A 140 -16.03 12.99 6.13
N GLN A 141 -17.01 13.83 5.76
CA GLN A 141 -17.29 14.17 4.36
C GLN A 141 -16.20 15.03 3.70
N ASP A 142 -15.32 15.68 4.47
CA ASP A 142 -14.22 16.48 3.92
C ASP A 142 -13.02 15.61 3.53
N LEU A 143 -12.97 14.36 4.01
CA LEU A 143 -11.95 13.40 3.64
C LEU A 143 -12.28 12.82 2.26
N ARG A 144 -11.73 13.45 1.23
CA ARG A 144 -11.91 13.03 -0.16
C ARG A 144 -10.94 11.93 -0.53
N GLU A 145 -11.39 11.03 -1.38
CA GLU A 145 -10.50 10.08 -2.03
C GLU A 145 -9.63 10.78 -3.06
N ASN A 146 -8.37 10.37 -3.13
CA ASN A 146 -7.48 10.84 -4.18
C ASN A 146 -7.79 10.09 -5.48
N THR A 147 -8.63 10.68 -6.30
CA THR A 147 -8.99 10.14 -7.61
C THR A 147 -7.97 10.47 -8.70
N TYR A 148 -6.90 11.20 -8.36
CA TYR A 148 -5.86 11.53 -9.32
C TYR A 148 -5.17 10.26 -9.83
N ASN A 149 -5.11 10.15 -11.14
CA ASN A 149 -4.46 9.04 -11.85
C ASN A 149 -3.05 9.46 -12.27
N PRO A 150 -2.01 9.17 -11.48
CA PRO A 150 -0.67 9.67 -11.73
C PRO A 150 -0.03 8.95 -12.92
N PRO A 151 0.54 9.66 -13.88
CA PRO A 151 1.42 9.04 -14.85
C PRO A 151 2.68 8.53 -14.13
N VAL A 152 3.17 7.38 -14.56
CA VAL A 152 4.47 6.85 -14.16
C VAL A 152 5.50 7.30 -15.19
N ILE A 153 6.69 7.64 -14.74
CA ILE A 153 7.82 8.00 -15.61
C ILE A 153 9.08 7.26 -15.16
N LEU A 154 9.96 6.95 -16.12
CA LEU A 154 11.34 6.57 -15.84
C LEU A 154 12.14 7.82 -15.50
N THR A 155 12.86 7.80 -14.38
CA THR A 155 13.63 8.95 -13.88
C THR A 155 15.12 8.80 -14.10
N ASN A 156 15.63 7.57 -14.08
CA ASN A 156 17.04 7.27 -14.27
C ASN A 156 17.24 5.90 -14.92
N MET A 157 18.39 5.70 -15.53
CA MET A 157 18.86 4.42 -16.06
C MET A 157 20.28 4.15 -15.57
N THR A 158 20.57 2.93 -15.19
CA THR A 158 21.90 2.49 -14.81
C THR A 158 22.38 1.31 -15.65
N ILE A 159 23.69 1.26 -15.91
CA ILE A 159 24.37 0.08 -16.48
C ILE A 159 25.48 -0.30 -15.52
N PHE A 160 25.49 -1.56 -15.05
CA PHE A 160 26.40 -2.04 -13.99
C PHE A 160 26.37 -1.15 -12.73
N GLY A 161 25.18 -0.63 -12.36
CA GLY A 161 24.97 0.24 -11.22
C GLY A 161 25.55 1.66 -11.35
N LYS A 162 25.97 2.06 -12.56
CA LYS A 162 26.41 3.43 -12.85
C LYS A 162 25.35 4.17 -13.62
N ASP A 163 25.04 5.39 -13.21
CA ASP A 163 24.08 6.26 -13.88
C ASP A 163 24.53 6.56 -15.32
N ILE A 164 23.57 6.50 -16.24
CA ILE A 164 23.79 6.77 -17.66
C ILE A 164 23.25 8.15 -17.99
N GLN A 165 24.12 8.99 -18.52
CA GLN A 165 23.73 10.30 -19.04
C GLN A 165 23.51 10.22 -20.56
N ALA A 166 22.56 11.01 -21.06
CA ALA A 166 22.29 11.13 -22.47
C ALA A 166 23.53 11.69 -23.22
N ASP A 167 23.69 11.26 -24.47
CA ASP A 167 24.72 11.75 -25.42
C ASP A 167 26.17 11.59 -24.94
N THR A 168 26.42 10.75 -23.92
CA THR A 168 27.79 10.41 -23.54
C THR A 168 28.34 9.26 -24.41
N PRO A 169 29.67 9.14 -24.57
CA PRO A 169 30.25 8.04 -25.34
C PRO A 169 29.78 6.66 -24.84
N ASN A 170 29.24 5.84 -25.75
CA ASN A 170 28.65 4.54 -25.49
C ASN A 170 27.33 4.55 -24.68
N SER A 171 26.69 5.71 -24.50
CA SER A 171 25.35 5.78 -23.94
C SER A 171 24.33 5.15 -24.90
N PRO A 172 23.41 4.31 -24.41
CA PRO A 172 22.30 3.80 -25.21
C PRO A 172 21.13 4.80 -25.33
N ILE A 173 21.22 5.97 -24.68
CA ILE A 173 20.20 7.01 -24.70
C ILE A 173 20.76 8.32 -25.24
N HIS A 174 19.96 9.00 -26.07
CA HIS A 174 20.26 10.30 -26.68
C HIS A 174 19.50 11.45 -26.04
N GLN A 175 18.55 11.15 -25.17
CA GLN A 175 17.74 12.09 -24.39
C GLN A 175 17.44 11.48 -23.01
N SER A 176 16.81 12.26 -22.14
CA SER A 176 16.39 11.72 -20.83
C SER A 176 15.58 10.45 -21.00
N ILE A 177 15.83 9.45 -20.15
CA ILE A 177 15.18 8.14 -20.21
C ILE A 177 13.64 8.24 -20.16
N GLY A 178 13.10 9.24 -19.46
CA GLY A 178 11.66 9.48 -19.37
C GLY A 178 10.98 9.89 -20.70
N TYR A 179 11.77 10.24 -21.73
CA TYR A 179 11.31 10.58 -23.08
C TYR A 179 11.81 9.61 -24.15
N THR A 180 12.40 8.50 -23.71
CA THR A 180 13.00 7.50 -24.59
C THR A 180 12.06 6.32 -24.75
N ASP A 181 11.67 5.98 -25.98
CA ASP A 181 10.76 4.87 -26.28
C ASP A 181 11.50 3.56 -26.55
N GLU A 182 12.77 3.64 -26.97
CA GLU A 182 13.59 2.48 -27.32
C GLU A 182 15.05 2.72 -26.95
N ILE A 183 15.69 1.66 -26.40
CA ILE A 183 17.13 1.63 -26.14
C ILE A 183 17.77 0.42 -26.81
N VAL A 184 18.98 0.62 -27.32
CA VAL A 184 19.77 -0.45 -27.93
C VAL A 184 21.03 -0.69 -27.10
N LEU A 185 21.11 -1.89 -26.53
CA LEU A 185 22.21 -2.32 -25.68
C LEU A 185 23.19 -3.18 -26.45
N LYS A 186 24.47 -3.02 -26.17
CA LYS A 186 25.49 -3.95 -26.60
C LYS A 186 25.43 -5.20 -25.74
N TYR A 187 25.88 -6.35 -26.28
CA TYR A 187 25.90 -7.64 -25.55
C TYR A 187 26.64 -7.58 -24.20
N ASN A 188 27.61 -6.67 -24.05
CA ASN A 188 28.37 -6.47 -22.83
C ASN A 188 27.73 -5.47 -21.86
N GLN A 189 26.56 -4.94 -22.15
CA GLN A 189 25.74 -4.05 -21.29
C GLN A 189 24.57 -4.85 -20.70
N SER A 190 24.85 -6.04 -20.15
CA SER A 190 23.85 -7.02 -19.76
C SER A 190 23.23 -6.81 -18.37
N MET A 191 23.73 -5.88 -17.57
CA MET A 191 23.17 -5.52 -16.28
C MET A 191 22.63 -4.09 -16.35
N ILE A 192 21.33 -3.97 -16.32
CA ILE A 192 20.61 -2.69 -16.43
C ILE A 192 19.72 -2.47 -15.22
N GLY A 193 19.54 -1.22 -14.84
CA GLY A 193 18.58 -0.82 -13.81
C GLY A 193 17.85 0.44 -14.22
N PHE A 194 16.66 0.60 -13.67
CA PHE A 194 15.81 1.76 -13.90
C PHE A 194 15.23 2.26 -12.58
N ASP A 195 15.25 3.58 -12.40
CA ASP A 195 14.48 4.26 -11.39
C ASP A 195 13.20 4.82 -12.02
N PHE A 196 12.11 4.80 -11.30
CA PHE A 196 10.82 5.26 -11.77
C PHE A 196 10.04 5.96 -10.67
N ALA A 197 9.09 6.80 -11.05
CA ALA A 197 8.22 7.49 -10.11
C ALA A 197 6.82 7.68 -10.69
N ALA A 198 5.79 7.47 -9.87
CA ALA A 198 4.45 7.98 -10.15
C ALA A 198 4.40 9.46 -9.77
N LEU A 199 3.92 10.31 -10.67
CA LEU A 199 3.84 11.76 -10.44
C LEU A 199 2.65 12.10 -9.52
N SER A 200 2.65 11.49 -8.34
CA SER A 200 1.71 11.76 -7.25
C SER A 200 2.50 12.32 -6.07
N TYR A 201 2.28 13.61 -5.79
CA TYR A 201 3.01 14.30 -4.71
C TYR A 201 2.36 14.11 -3.33
N ILE A 202 1.16 13.55 -3.28
CA ILE A 202 0.46 13.21 -2.03
C ILE A 202 0.95 11.83 -1.61
N ALA A 203 1.72 11.76 -0.52
CA ALA A 203 2.26 10.53 0.07
C ALA A 203 2.95 9.59 -0.94
N PRO A 204 4.01 10.01 -1.66
CA PRO A 204 4.62 9.23 -2.73
C PRO A 204 5.21 7.89 -2.27
N LYS A 205 5.54 7.76 -0.98
CA LYS A 205 6.03 6.49 -0.38
C LYS A 205 4.94 5.43 -0.23
N GLU A 206 3.68 5.83 -0.29
CA GLU A 206 2.52 4.93 -0.20
C GLU A 206 2.09 4.39 -1.57
N ASN A 207 2.66 4.90 -2.68
CA ASN A 207 2.35 4.38 -4.00
C ASN A 207 2.83 2.93 -4.12
N ASP A 208 2.09 2.10 -4.83
CA ASP A 208 2.53 0.74 -5.18
C ASP A 208 2.85 0.71 -6.67
N TYR A 209 3.72 -0.22 -7.07
CA TYR A 209 4.10 -0.37 -8.46
C TYR A 209 4.06 -1.84 -8.88
N GLN A 210 3.77 -2.05 -10.14
CA GLN A 210 3.94 -3.32 -10.83
C GLN A 210 4.82 -3.10 -12.06
N TYR A 211 5.73 -4.02 -12.31
CA TYR A 211 6.58 -4.00 -13.49
C TYR A 211 6.75 -5.40 -14.07
N MET A 212 7.02 -5.46 -15.35
CA MET A 212 7.27 -6.70 -16.08
C MET A 212 8.17 -6.40 -17.27
N LEU A 213 9.18 -7.22 -17.48
CA LEU A 213 9.98 -7.23 -18.69
C LEU A 213 9.45 -8.34 -19.61
N GLU A 214 8.56 -7.96 -20.54
CA GLU A 214 8.03 -8.88 -21.54
C GLU A 214 9.19 -9.47 -22.36
N GLY A 215 9.16 -10.77 -22.57
CA GLY A 215 10.25 -11.53 -23.20
C GLY A 215 11.20 -12.18 -22.20
N LEU A 216 11.13 -11.81 -20.91
CA LEU A 216 11.90 -12.44 -19.83
C LEU A 216 11.01 -12.89 -18.65
N ASP A 217 10.17 -11.99 -18.13
CA ASP A 217 9.30 -12.29 -16.99
C ASP A 217 8.02 -12.98 -17.44
N SER A 218 7.58 -13.99 -16.69
CA SER A 218 6.30 -14.68 -16.90
C SER A 218 5.11 -14.00 -16.21
N GLU A 219 5.38 -13.18 -15.18
CA GLU A 219 4.36 -12.55 -14.34
C GLU A 219 4.78 -11.14 -13.94
N TRP A 220 3.78 -10.31 -13.58
CA TRP A 220 4.02 -9.00 -13.03
C TRP A 220 4.71 -9.08 -11.67
N GLN A 221 5.82 -8.36 -11.53
CA GLN A 221 6.52 -8.14 -10.27
C GLN A 221 5.87 -6.98 -9.52
N PHE A 222 5.88 -7.05 -8.18
CA PHE A 222 5.25 -6.05 -7.33
C PHE A 222 6.28 -5.38 -6.41
N THR A 223 6.24 -4.04 -6.32
CA THR A 223 7.08 -3.28 -5.39
C THR A 223 6.34 -2.08 -4.80
N LYS A 224 6.82 -1.58 -3.66
CA LYS A 224 6.25 -0.43 -2.95
C LYS A 224 7.02 0.85 -3.28
N GLY A 225 6.39 2.01 -3.07
CA GLY A 225 6.97 3.31 -3.35
C GLY A 225 8.24 3.68 -2.57
N SER A 226 8.55 2.93 -1.52
CA SER A 226 9.84 3.01 -0.83
C SER A 226 10.98 2.34 -1.62
N ASN A 227 10.67 1.52 -2.62
CA ASN A 227 11.62 0.86 -3.50
C ASN A 227 11.17 1.06 -4.96
N ASN A 228 11.54 2.18 -5.52
CA ASN A 228 11.22 2.61 -6.88
C ASN A 228 12.37 2.34 -7.88
N HIS A 229 13.15 1.31 -7.59
CA HIS A 229 14.25 0.82 -8.42
C HIS A 229 14.00 -0.63 -8.83
N LEU A 230 14.31 -0.95 -10.08
CA LEU A 230 14.37 -2.32 -10.58
C LEU A 230 15.70 -2.56 -11.29
N SER A 231 16.15 -3.81 -11.31
CA SER A 231 17.37 -4.19 -12.03
C SER A 231 17.26 -5.59 -12.62
N TYR A 232 17.79 -5.76 -13.82
CA TYR A 232 17.93 -7.04 -14.49
C TYR A 232 19.41 -7.32 -14.74
N ALA A 233 19.86 -8.49 -14.31
CA ALA A 233 21.23 -8.95 -14.53
C ALA A 233 21.28 -10.03 -15.60
N ASN A 234 22.37 -10.06 -16.38
CA ASN A 234 22.61 -11.05 -17.41
C ASN A 234 21.50 -11.15 -18.47
N LEU A 235 21.01 -9.99 -18.93
CA LEU A 235 19.95 -9.91 -19.91
C LEU A 235 20.44 -10.57 -21.23
N PRO A 236 19.77 -11.66 -21.70
CA PRO A 236 20.15 -12.32 -22.94
C PRO A 236 20.01 -11.43 -24.18
N VAL A 237 20.64 -11.82 -25.28
CA VAL A 237 20.41 -11.22 -26.58
C VAL A 237 18.95 -11.41 -26.97
N GLY A 238 18.24 -10.32 -27.34
CA GLY A 238 16.83 -10.39 -27.66
C GLY A 238 16.16 -9.00 -27.69
N GLU A 239 14.88 -9.03 -27.87
CA GLU A 239 14.00 -7.86 -27.81
C GLU A 239 13.02 -8.01 -26.66
N TYR A 240 12.89 -6.96 -25.87
CA TYR A 240 12.10 -6.92 -24.64
C TYR A 240 11.26 -5.65 -24.59
N VAL A 241 10.19 -5.67 -23.81
CA VAL A 241 9.41 -4.47 -23.50
C VAL A 241 9.27 -4.36 -21.98
N LEU A 242 9.91 -3.35 -21.39
CA LEU A 242 9.70 -3.03 -19.99
C LEU A 242 8.37 -2.28 -19.85
N ARG A 243 7.52 -2.81 -18.97
CA ARG A 243 6.22 -2.20 -18.65
C ARG A 243 6.14 -1.90 -17.17
N ILE A 244 5.71 -0.69 -16.80
CA ILE A 244 5.58 -0.27 -15.40
C ILE A 244 4.24 0.42 -15.21
N LYS A 245 3.52 0.05 -14.16
CA LYS A 245 2.29 0.69 -13.67
C LYS A 245 2.49 1.16 -12.24
N GLY A 246 1.82 2.22 -11.85
CA GLY A 246 1.85 2.72 -10.48
C GLY A 246 0.46 3.04 -9.96
N THR A 247 0.36 3.19 -8.63
CA THR A 247 -0.85 3.69 -7.97
C THR A 247 -0.64 5.10 -7.44
N ASN A 248 -1.74 5.75 -7.09
CA ASN A 248 -1.68 6.91 -6.20
C ASN A 248 -1.63 6.45 -4.71
N SER A 249 -1.66 7.41 -3.78
CA SER A 249 -1.68 7.16 -2.33
C SER A 249 -2.89 6.35 -1.84
N ASP A 250 -4.02 6.40 -2.56
CA ASP A 250 -5.25 5.66 -2.26
C ASP A 250 -5.34 4.31 -2.99
N LYS A 251 -4.20 3.84 -3.54
CA LYS A 251 -4.07 2.55 -4.24
C LYS A 251 -4.88 2.44 -5.53
N LEU A 252 -5.27 3.58 -6.11
CA LEU A 252 -5.88 3.60 -7.43
C LEU A 252 -4.80 3.39 -8.50
N TRP A 253 -4.89 2.30 -9.25
CA TRP A 253 -3.96 1.99 -10.33
C TRP A 253 -4.07 2.98 -11.48
N SER A 254 -2.92 3.42 -11.98
CA SER A 254 -2.86 4.23 -13.19
C SER A 254 -3.42 3.46 -14.40
N SER A 255 -4.23 4.14 -15.19
CA SER A 255 -4.67 3.63 -16.50
C SER A 255 -3.55 3.66 -17.54
N ASN A 256 -2.56 4.52 -17.33
CA ASN A 256 -1.40 4.67 -18.20
C ASN A 256 -0.23 3.86 -17.66
N GLU A 257 0.45 3.15 -18.53
CA GLU A 257 1.69 2.45 -18.23
C GLU A 257 2.86 3.04 -18.99
N VAL A 258 4.03 3.00 -18.40
CA VAL A 258 5.29 3.25 -19.09
C VAL A 258 5.65 2.02 -19.90
N GLN A 259 6.06 2.22 -21.13
CA GLN A 259 6.60 1.18 -22.00
C GLN A 259 7.94 1.63 -22.55
N LEU A 260 8.97 0.80 -22.40
CA LEU A 260 10.30 1.03 -22.98
C LEU A 260 10.74 -0.23 -23.72
N LYS A 261 10.99 -0.09 -25.02
CA LYS A 261 11.56 -1.17 -25.83
C LYS A 261 13.05 -1.30 -25.55
N ILE A 262 13.52 -2.51 -25.35
CA ILE A 262 14.93 -2.81 -25.05
C ILE A 262 15.40 -3.86 -26.03
N LYS A 263 16.40 -3.52 -26.84
CA LYS A 263 17.02 -4.41 -27.80
C LYS A 263 18.45 -4.70 -27.39
N VAL A 264 18.78 -5.96 -27.10
CA VAL A 264 20.14 -6.40 -26.79
C VAL A 264 20.76 -7.03 -28.02
N LEU A 265 21.81 -6.39 -28.56
CA LEU A 265 22.48 -6.83 -29.77
C LEU A 265 23.43 -8.03 -29.50
N PRO A 266 23.52 -8.97 -30.44
CA PRO A 266 24.52 -10.04 -30.34
C PRO A 266 25.96 -9.50 -30.48
N PRO A 267 26.96 -10.19 -29.94
CA PRO A 267 28.35 -9.86 -30.19
C PRO A 267 28.67 -10.01 -31.69
N PHE A 268 29.61 -9.18 -32.18
CA PHE A 268 29.94 -9.08 -33.60
C PHE A 268 30.16 -10.47 -34.28
N PHE A 269 30.83 -11.39 -33.58
CA PHE A 269 31.12 -12.73 -34.09
C PHE A 269 29.90 -13.66 -34.20
N ARG A 270 28.74 -13.27 -33.67
CA ARG A 270 27.43 -13.91 -33.82
C ARG A 270 26.42 -13.06 -34.60
N SER A 271 26.88 -12.01 -35.26
CA SER A 271 26.05 -11.19 -36.13
C SER A 271 25.83 -11.86 -37.48
N GLN A 272 24.74 -11.48 -38.18
CA GLN A 272 24.47 -11.99 -39.55
C GLN A 272 25.64 -11.70 -40.49
N LEU A 273 26.28 -10.55 -40.34
CA LEU A 273 27.46 -10.16 -41.14
C LEU A 273 28.66 -11.10 -40.87
N ALA A 274 28.89 -11.48 -39.63
CA ALA A 274 29.96 -12.43 -39.31
C ALA A 274 29.71 -13.82 -39.92
N TYR A 275 28.47 -14.31 -39.88
CA TYR A 275 28.14 -15.59 -40.54
C TYR A 275 28.29 -15.51 -42.05
N LEU A 276 27.99 -14.36 -42.67
CA LEU A 276 28.22 -14.15 -44.11
C LEU A 276 29.71 -14.17 -44.46
N ILE A 277 30.55 -13.53 -43.63
CA ILE A 277 32.00 -13.57 -43.76
C ILE A 277 32.52 -15.01 -43.58
N TYR A 278 32.04 -15.75 -42.59
CA TYR A 278 32.42 -17.16 -42.39
C TYR A 278 32.06 -18.03 -43.58
N ALA A 279 30.86 -17.81 -44.18
CA ALA A 279 30.45 -18.54 -45.37
C ALA A 279 31.25 -18.19 -46.62
N LEU A 280 31.88 -16.99 -46.67
CA LEU A 280 32.75 -16.63 -47.80
C LEU A 280 34.19 -17.09 -47.61
N VAL A 281 34.64 -17.41 -46.42
CA VAL A 281 35.98 -17.87 -46.09
C VAL A 281 36.12 -19.41 -46.13
N LEU A 282 34.99 -20.10 -45.98
CA LEU A 282 34.85 -21.55 -46.17
C LEU A 282 34.69 -21.90 -47.64
#